data_fdf366d09e3c4b2f2c6df8369df50004
#
_entry.id   fdf366d09e3c4b2f2c6df8369df50004
#
_cell.length_a   1.000
_cell.length_b   1.000
_cell.length_c   1.000
_cell.angle_alpha   90.00
_cell.angle_beta   90.00
_cell.angle_gamma   90.00
#
_symmetry.space_group_name_H-M   'P 1'
#
loop_
_entity.id
_entity.type
_entity.pdbx_description
1 polymer ?
#
loop_
_entity_poly.entity_id
_entity_poly.type
_entity_poly.pdbx_seq_one_letter_code
_entity_poly.pdbx_strand_id
1 'polypeptide(L)'
;SEEWVKSLSGYGLTEMFGRFLVKSPLARKKAEKWHKSKSEWIASAGWIIVGGLALYDHELPDEFFEPYLKLIESGIHRQKNRVRYEMNAALIGIGLHSDELEKKALAVAAKIGKVVVDHGETNCKTPDAAEYIKKSQFRHKKMKAKAAAGKA
;
A
#
# COMPACT_ATOMS: atom_id res chain seq x y z
N SER A 1 8.79 -4.34 -19.61
CA SER A 1 8.63 -3.85 -18.22
C SER A 1 9.82 -4.19 -17.30
N GLU A 2 10.50 -5.35 -17.48
CA GLU A 2 11.65 -5.73 -16.66
C GLU A 2 12.88 -4.83 -16.88
N GLU A 3 13.12 -4.38 -18.09
CA GLU A 3 14.21 -3.45 -18.39
C GLU A 3 13.91 -2.04 -17.88
N TRP A 4 12.69 -1.60 -18.06
CA TRP A 4 12.25 -0.29 -17.60
C TRP A 4 12.34 -0.13 -16.07
N VAL A 5 11.98 -1.17 -15.30
CA VAL A 5 12.07 -1.12 -13.84
C VAL A 5 13.52 -1.02 -13.36
N LYS A 6 14.48 -1.54 -14.11
CA LYS A 6 15.90 -1.41 -13.77
C LYS A 6 16.43 0.02 -13.93
N SER A 7 15.79 0.84 -14.76
CA SER A 7 16.17 2.24 -14.96
C SER A 7 15.55 3.21 -13.93
N LEU A 8 14.73 2.71 -13.01
CA LEU A 8 14.17 3.54 -11.95
C LEU A 8 15.27 4.05 -11.01
N SER A 9 15.39 5.34 -10.92
CA SER A 9 16.41 6.04 -10.13
C SER A 9 15.86 7.14 -9.23
N GLY A 10 14.53 7.23 -9.09
CA GLY A 10 13.91 8.27 -8.30
C GLY A 10 12.46 8.01 -7.95
N TYR A 11 11.99 8.70 -6.93
CA TYR A 11 10.65 8.49 -6.37
C TYR A 11 9.52 8.72 -7.38
N GLY A 12 9.51 9.86 -8.06
CA GLY A 12 8.43 10.23 -8.97
C GLY A 12 8.23 9.25 -10.12
N LEU A 13 9.32 8.80 -10.74
CA LEU A 13 9.27 7.78 -11.80
C LEU A 13 8.80 6.43 -11.26
N THR A 14 9.27 6.03 -10.07
CA THR A 14 8.88 4.78 -9.43
C THR A 14 7.38 4.76 -9.11
N GLU A 15 6.87 5.86 -8.55
CA GLU A 15 5.46 6.00 -8.22
C GLU A 15 4.57 5.94 -9.47
N MET A 16 4.90 6.73 -10.48
CA MET A 16 4.15 6.77 -11.74
C MET A 16 4.13 5.40 -12.42
N PHE A 17 5.27 4.73 -12.49
CA PHE A 17 5.40 3.41 -13.11
C PHE A 17 4.65 2.33 -12.34
N GLY A 18 4.75 2.30 -11.01
CA GLY A 18 4.01 1.38 -10.16
C GLY A 18 2.50 1.55 -10.30
N ARG A 19 2.01 2.78 -10.24
CA ARG A 19 0.58 3.11 -10.42
C ARG A 19 0.06 2.74 -11.81
N PHE A 20 0.85 2.93 -12.85
CA PHE A 20 0.49 2.51 -14.21
C PHE A 20 0.30 0.98 -14.30
N LEU A 21 1.20 0.24 -13.67
CA LEU A 21 1.18 -1.22 -13.70
C LEU A 21 0.04 -1.86 -12.91
N VAL A 22 -0.55 -1.18 -11.94
CA VAL A 22 -1.70 -1.71 -11.17
C VAL A 22 -2.84 -2.19 -12.06
N LYS A 23 -3.09 -1.49 -13.17
CA LYS A 23 -4.13 -1.85 -14.15
C LYS A 23 -3.68 -2.89 -15.19
N SER A 24 -2.43 -3.31 -15.14
CA SER A 24 -1.88 -4.30 -16.07
C SER A 24 -2.24 -5.72 -15.66
N PRO A 25 -2.49 -6.65 -16.61
CA PRO A 25 -2.62 -8.08 -16.32
C PRO A 25 -1.38 -8.67 -15.62
N LEU A 26 -0.26 -7.97 -15.66
CA LEU A 26 1.00 -8.37 -15.04
C LEU A 26 1.12 -7.92 -13.57
N ALA A 27 0.19 -7.12 -13.05
CA ALA A 27 0.30 -6.49 -11.74
C ALA A 27 0.59 -7.49 -10.62
N ARG A 28 -0.19 -8.55 -10.51
CA ARG A 28 -0.03 -9.59 -9.47
C ARG A 28 1.37 -10.22 -9.51
N LYS A 29 1.80 -10.68 -10.68
CA LYS A 29 3.12 -11.29 -10.88
C LYS A 29 4.27 -10.32 -10.57
N LYS A 30 4.10 -9.03 -10.90
CA LYS A 30 5.10 -8.01 -10.61
C LYS A 30 5.13 -7.65 -9.12
N ALA A 31 3.99 -7.53 -8.47
CA ALA A 31 3.91 -7.35 -7.02
C ALA A 31 4.69 -8.45 -6.29
N GLU A 32 4.40 -9.73 -6.58
CA GLU A 32 5.04 -10.89 -5.96
C GLU A 32 6.55 -10.96 -6.18
N LYS A 33 7.03 -10.51 -7.33
CA LYS A 33 8.46 -10.55 -7.68
C LYS A 33 9.21 -9.35 -7.12
N TRP A 34 8.68 -8.14 -7.32
CA TRP A 34 9.45 -6.92 -7.13
C TRP A 34 9.56 -6.47 -5.68
N HIS A 35 8.56 -6.73 -4.83
CA HIS A 35 8.65 -6.39 -3.40
C HIS A 35 9.84 -7.03 -2.69
N LYS A 36 10.39 -8.14 -3.23
CA LYS A 36 11.56 -8.86 -2.70
C LYS A 36 12.90 -8.32 -3.21
N SER A 37 12.89 -7.34 -4.11
CA SER A 37 14.11 -6.84 -4.73
C SER A 37 15.05 -6.19 -3.73
N LYS A 38 16.36 -6.36 -3.92
CA LYS A 38 17.40 -5.64 -3.18
C LYS A 38 17.52 -4.17 -3.61
N SER A 39 17.05 -3.83 -4.81
CA SER A 39 16.95 -2.45 -5.29
C SER A 39 15.81 -1.75 -4.58
N GLU A 40 16.09 -0.61 -3.95
CA GLU A 40 15.09 0.19 -3.26
C GLU A 40 13.93 0.60 -4.18
N TRP A 41 14.25 1.04 -5.39
CA TRP A 41 13.25 1.52 -6.34
C TRP A 41 12.38 0.38 -6.90
N ILE A 42 12.96 -0.78 -7.20
CA ILE A 42 12.20 -1.94 -7.67
C ILE A 42 11.30 -2.48 -6.55
N ALA A 43 11.82 -2.58 -5.33
CA ALA A 43 11.03 -3.01 -4.18
C ALA A 43 9.88 -2.03 -3.90
N SER A 44 10.15 -0.72 -3.94
CA SER A 44 9.12 0.31 -3.81
C SER A 44 8.03 0.18 -4.87
N ALA A 45 8.40 -0.03 -6.14
CA ALA A 45 7.43 -0.27 -7.21
C ALA A 45 6.56 -1.51 -6.92
N GLY A 46 7.15 -2.58 -6.39
CA GLY A 46 6.41 -3.78 -5.96
C GLY A 46 5.37 -3.47 -4.89
N TRP A 47 5.74 -2.70 -3.86
CA TRP A 47 4.81 -2.31 -2.79
C TRP A 47 3.74 -1.32 -3.25
N ILE A 48 4.05 -0.41 -4.17
CA ILE A 48 3.05 0.46 -4.81
C ILE A 48 2.00 -0.39 -5.53
N ILE A 49 2.42 -1.44 -6.24
CA ILE A 49 1.49 -2.34 -6.91
C ILE A 49 0.64 -3.11 -5.89
N VAL A 50 1.21 -3.62 -4.79
CA VAL A 50 0.44 -4.28 -3.72
C VAL A 50 -0.65 -3.37 -3.18
N GLY A 51 -0.31 -2.15 -2.80
CA GLY A 51 -1.29 -1.18 -2.29
C GLY A 51 -2.34 -0.81 -3.33
N GLY A 52 -1.94 -0.66 -4.59
CA GLY A 52 -2.84 -0.38 -5.70
C GLY A 52 -3.81 -1.53 -5.99
N LEU A 53 -3.33 -2.78 -5.97
CA LEU A 53 -4.20 -3.95 -6.11
C LEU A 53 -5.24 -4.01 -4.98
N ALA A 54 -4.85 -3.70 -3.75
CA ALA A 54 -5.78 -3.67 -2.62
C ALA A 54 -6.88 -2.61 -2.79
N LEU A 55 -6.57 -1.47 -3.39
CA LEU A 55 -7.53 -0.38 -3.59
C LEU A 55 -8.44 -0.56 -4.81
N TYR A 56 -7.96 -1.22 -5.87
CA TYR A 56 -8.64 -1.21 -7.17
C TYR A 56 -9.06 -2.57 -7.69
N ASP A 57 -8.44 -3.67 -7.25
CA ASP A 57 -8.82 -5.03 -7.65
C ASP A 57 -9.69 -5.69 -6.57
N HIS A 58 -10.98 -5.37 -6.58
CA HIS A 58 -11.94 -5.87 -5.59
C HIS A 58 -12.25 -7.37 -5.71
N GLU A 59 -11.82 -8.02 -6.79
CA GLU A 59 -11.97 -9.46 -7.02
C GLU A 59 -10.86 -10.28 -6.34
N LEU A 60 -9.78 -9.64 -5.88
CA LEU A 60 -8.72 -10.33 -5.16
C LEU A 60 -9.21 -10.79 -3.79
N PRO A 61 -9.00 -12.07 -3.44
CA PRO A 61 -9.36 -12.58 -2.12
C PRO A 61 -8.43 -12.01 -1.04
N ASP A 62 -8.92 -11.94 0.18
CA ASP A 62 -8.17 -11.41 1.34
C ASP A 62 -6.86 -12.17 1.57
N GLU A 63 -6.85 -13.48 1.30
CA GLU A 63 -5.69 -14.37 1.44
C GLU A 63 -4.49 -13.93 0.59
N PHE A 64 -4.75 -13.23 -0.52
CA PHE A 64 -3.66 -12.67 -1.34
C PHE A 64 -2.84 -11.64 -0.57
N PHE A 65 -3.47 -10.86 0.32
CA PHE A 65 -2.83 -9.77 1.04
C PHE A 65 -2.23 -10.18 2.39
N GLU A 66 -2.63 -11.30 2.96
CA GLU A 66 -2.15 -11.74 4.28
C GLU A 66 -0.62 -11.93 4.37
N PRO A 67 0.08 -12.49 3.37
CA PRO A 67 1.54 -12.57 3.39
C PRO A 67 2.21 -11.19 3.44
N TYR A 68 1.63 -10.19 2.78
CA TYR A 68 2.16 -8.83 2.78
C TYR A 68 1.99 -8.16 4.15
N LEU A 69 0.88 -8.37 4.85
CA LEU A 69 0.69 -7.90 6.22
C LEU A 69 1.75 -8.48 7.16
N LYS A 70 2.07 -9.77 7.05
CA LYS A 70 3.12 -10.42 7.84
C LYS A 70 4.51 -9.84 7.53
N LEU A 71 4.80 -9.54 6.26
CA LEU A 71 6.07 -8.91 5.86
C LEU A 71 6.19 -7.48 6.41
N ILE A 72 5.10 -6.71 6.41
CA ILE A 72 5.07 -5.36 6.99
C ILE A 72 5.31 -5.44 8.50
N GLU A 73 4.56 -6.29 9.21
CA GLU A 73 4.68 -6.45 10.66
C GLU A 73 6.10 -6.82 11.09
N SER A 74 6.72 -7.77 10.39
CA SER A 74 8.03 -8.29 10.78
C SER A 74 9.21 -7.47 10.28
N GLY A 75 9.04 -6.64 9.24
CA GLY A 75 10.17 -6.11 8.49
C GLY A 75 10.20 -4.63 8.18
N ILE A 76 9.10 -3.88 8.33
CA ILE A 76 9.01 -2.49 7.84
C ILE A 76 10.13 -1.58 8.36
N HIS A 77 10.49 -1.66 9.63
CA HIS A 77 11.52 -0.79 10.23
C HIS A 77 12.94 -1.10 9.78
N ARG A 78 13.19 -2.28 9.17
CA ARG A 78 14.50 -2.67 8.65
C ARG A 78 14.68 -2.37 7.16
N GLN A 79 13.64 -1.86 6.51
CA GLN A 79 13.67 -1.55 5.09
C GLN A 79 14.35 -0.21 4.79
N LYS A 80 14.77 -0.04 3.55
CA LYS A 80 15.25 1.24 3.02
C LYS A 80 14.14 2.28 3.07
N ASN A 81 14.50 3.55 3.07
CA ASN A 81 13.62 4.67 3.33
C ASN A 81 12.34 4.68 2.46
N ARG A 82 12.47 4.55 1.15
CA ARG A 82 11.31 4.57 0.23
C ARG A 82 10.48 3.29 0.33
N VAL A 83 11.12 2.14 0.48
CA VAL A 83 10.41 0.87 0.69
C VAL A 83 9.53 0.95 1.94
N ARG A 84 10.06 1.51 3.02
CA ARG A 84 9.32 1.72 4.28
C ARG A 84 8.08 2.58 4.08
N TYR A 85 8.20 3.66 3.32
CA TYR A 85 7.07 4.52 2.98
C TYR A 85 6.00 3.75 2.19
N GLU A 86 6.40 3.02 1.15
CA GLU A 86 5.45 2.28 0.31
C GLU A 86 4.84 1.06 1.02
N MET A 87 5.56 0.43 1.95
CA MET A 87 4.98 -0.59 2.84
C MET A 87 3.90 -0.01 3.74
N ASN A 88 4.11 1.18 4.29
CA ASN A 88 3.09 1.88 5.08
C ASN A 88 1.87 2.26 4.22
N ALA A 89 2.09 2.74 3.00
CA ALA A 89 1.01 3.02 2.06
C ALA A 89 0.24 1.74 1.65
N ALA A 90 0.95 0.63 1.43
CA ALA A 90 0.33 -0.67 1.16
C ALA A 90 -0.50 -1.18 2.34
N LEU A 91 -0.03 -1.01 3.58
CA LEU A 91 -0.78 -1.34 4.79
C LEU A 91 -2.12 -0.60 4.84
N ILE A 92 -2.12 0.68 4.51
CA ILE A 92 -3.34 1.48 4.42
C ILE A 92 -4.26 0.92 3.32
N GLY A 93 -3.73 0.67 2.12
CA GLY A 93 -4.50 0.11 1.00
C GLY A 93 -5.14 -1.23 1.36
N ILE A 94 -4.38 -2.14 1.96
CA ILE A 94 -4.87 -3.45 2.41
C ILE A 94 -5.98 -3.29 3.45
N GLY A 95 -5.83 -2.38 4.40
CA GLY A 95 -6.84 -2.09 5.42
C GLY A 95 -8.14 -1.49 4.86
N LEU A 96 -8.13 -1.02 3.61
CA LEU A 96 -9.31 -0.50 2.93
C LEU A 96 -9.96 -1.51 1.97
N HIS A 97 -9.37 -2.69 1.79
CA HIS A 97 -9.84 -3.69 0.84
C HIS A 97 -11.13 -4.39 1.32
N SER A 98 -11.15 -4.88 2.56
CA SER A 98 -12.28 -5.57 3.18
C SER A 98 -12.36 -5.28 4.67
N ASP A 99 -13.51 -5.55 5.29
CA ASP A 99 -13.70 -5.38 6.74
C ASP A 99 -12.78 -6.32 7.56
N GLU A 100 -12.47 -7.50 7.03
CA GLU A 100 -11.59 -8.46 7.69
C GLU A 100 -10.13 -8.01 7.63
N LEU A 101 -9.69 -7.53 6.46
CA LEU A 101 -8.35 -6.96 6.30
C LEU A 101 -8.19 -5.63 7.05
N GLU A 102 -9.25 -4.85 7.24
CA GLU A 102 -9.23 -3.66 8.11
C GLU A 102 -8.78 -4.04 9.52
N LYS A 103 -9.41 -5.05 10.14
CA LYS A 103 -9.07 -5.51 11.49
C LYS A 103 -7.61 -5.98 11.57
N LYS A 104 -7.17 -6.78 10.59
CA LYS A 104 -5.79 -7.29 10.52
C LYS A 104 -4.78 -6.16 10.31
N ALA A 105 -5.06 -5.22 9.42
CA ALA A 105 -4.19 -4.08 9.16
C ALA A 105 -4.08 -3.13 10.36
N LEU A 106 -5.17 -2.89 11.08
CA LEU A 106 -5.15 -2.10 12.32
C LEU A 106 -4.33 -2.79 13.41
N ALA A 107 -4.40 -4.12 13.53
CA ALA A 107 -3.57 -4.88 14.45
C ALA A 107 -2.08 -4.79 14.09
N VAL A 108 -1.73 -4.89 12.81
CA VAL A 108 -0.36 -4.69 12.32
C VAL A 108 0.10 -3.25 12.60
N ALA A 109 -0.72 -2.24 12.30
CA ALA A 109 -0.38 -0.84 12.57
C ALA A 109 -0.08 -0.59 14.06
N ALA A 110 -0.87 -1.19 14.97
CA ALA A 110 -0.63 -1.09 16.40
C ALA A 110 0.70 -1.73 16.83
N LYS A 111 1.07 -2.87 16.23
CA LYS A 111 2.33 -3.57 16.54
C LYS A 111 3.56 -2.83 16.02
N ILE A 112 3.51 -2.31 14.79
CA ILE A 112 4.67 -1.61 14.20
C ILE A 112 4.85 -0.21 14.78
N GLY A 113 3.77 0.42 15.27
CA GLY A 113 3.83 1.78 15.80
C GLY A 113 4.19 2.81 14.72
N LYS A 114 4.85 3.89 15.12
CA LYS A 114 5.20 4.99 14.22
C LYS A 114 6.22 4.56 13.16
N VAL A 115 5.89 4.81 11.91
CA VAL A 115 6.79 4.59 10.77
C VAL A 115 7.53 5.89 10.45
N VAL A 116 8.85 5.86 10.58
CA VAL A 116 9.72 7.02 10.33
C VAL A 116 10.28 6.93 8.92
N VAL A 117 10.03 7.95 8.12
CA VAL A 117 10.53 8.09 6.75
C VAL A 117 11.19 9.48 6.63
N ASP A 118 12.38 9.51 6.03
CA ASP A 118 13.03 10.76 5.66
C ASP A 118 12.43 11.25 4.33
N HIS A 119 11.80 12.41 4.38
CA HIS A 119 11.23 13.10 3.23
C HIS A 119 12.13 14.19 2.65
N GLY A 120 13.37 14.32 3.15
CA GLY A 120 14.27 15.40 2.76
C GLY A 120 13.69 16.78 3.11
N GLU A 121 14.05 17.78 2.33
CA GLU A 121 13.59 19.17 2.51
C GLU A 121 12.19 19.39 1.90
N THR A 122 11.22 18.57 2.26
CA THR A 122 9.84 18.68 1.78
C THR A 122 8.86 18.79 2.94
N ASN A 123 7.65 19.27 2.66
CA ASN A 123 6.54 19.27 3.61
C ASN A 123 5.78 17.95 3.67
N CYS A 124 6.27 16.90 2.99
CA CYS A 124 5.65 15.59 2.99
C CYS A 124 5.72 14.95 4.39
N LYS A 125 4.67 14.22 4.74
CA LYS A 125 4.59 13.48 6.01
C LYS A 125 4.19 12.04 5.75
N THR A 126 4.73 11.13 6.53
CA THR A 126 4.26 9.74 6.55
C THR A 126 2.94 9.68 7.32
N PRO A 127 1.84 9.23 6.71
CA PRO A 127 0.58 9.12 7.43
C PRO A 127 0.64 8.04 8.51
N ASP A 128 -0.05 8.27 9.62
CA ASP A 128 -0.36 7.21 10.57
C ASP A 128 -1.36 6.24 9.93
N ALA A 129 -0.96 4.98 9.78
CA ALA A 129 -1.76 4.00 9.07
C ALA A 129 -3.11 3.73 9.75
N ALA A 130 -3.12 3.61 11.09
CA ALA A 130 -4.34 3.33 11.84
C ALA A 130 -5.34 4.50 11.75
N GLU A 131 -4.85 5.73 11.93
CA GLU A 131 -5.69 6.92 11.78
C GLU A 131 -6.27 7.04 10.37
N TYR A 132 -5.43 6.82 9.36
CA TYR A 132 -5.83 6.95 7.96
C TYR A 132 -6.89 5.91 7.58
N ILE A 133 -6.71 4.66 7.98
CA ILE A 133 -7.67 3.57 7.73
C ILE A 133 -9.01 3.92 8.38
N LYS A 134 -9.04 4.25 9.68
CA LYS A 134 -10.26 4.61 10.41
C LYS A 134 -11.01 5.79 9.80
N LYS A 135 -10.28 6.85 9.43
CA LYS A 135 -10.85 8.06 8.82
C LYS A 135 -11.44 7.78 7.44
N SER A 136 -10.81 6.94 6.63
CA SER A 136 -11.28 6.56 5.31
C SER A 136 -12.52 5.68 5.39
N GLN A 137 -12.56 4.73 6.30
CA GLN A 137 -13.74 3.90 6.56
C GLN A 137 -14.93 4.73 7.04
N PHE A 138 -14.72 5.68 7.92
CA PHE A 138 -15.76 6.60 8.35
C PHE A 138 -16.37 7.38 7.19
N ARG A 139 -15.54 7.90 6.27
CA ARG A 139 -16.00 8.58 5.07
C ARG A 139 -16.81 7.65 4.15
N HIS A 140 -16.37 6.42 3.93
CA HIS A 140 -17.07 5.43 3.13
C HIS A 140 -18.45 5.08 3.71
N LYS A 141 -18.54 4.84 5.00
CA LYS A 141 -19.82 4.56 5.68
C LYS A 141 -20.79 5.74 5.57
N LYS A 142 -20.29 6.97 5.73
CA LYS A 142 -21.09 8.20 5.60
C LYS A 142 -21.59 8.40 4.16
N MET A 143 -20.77 8.11 3.15
CA MET A 143 -21.17 8.19 1.75
C MET A 143 -22.23 7.14 1.39
N LYS A 144 -22.06 5.89 1.84
CA LYS A 144 -23.06 4.82 1.66
C LYS A 144 -24.41 5.17 2.31
N ALA A 145 -24.40 5.72 3.53
CA ALA A 145 -25.60 6.14 4.22
C ALA A 145 -26.33 7.27 3.49
N LYS A 146 -25.61 8.29 2.97
CA LYS A 146 -26.19 9.35 2.14
C LYS A 146 -26.79 8.83 0.83
N ALA A 147 -26.11 7.90 0.15
CA ALA A 147 -26.61 7.30 -1.09
C ALA A 147 -27.87 6.45 -0.86
N ALA A 148 -27.97 5.77 0.27
CA ALA A 148 -29.16 5.03 0.67
C ALA A 148 -30.34 5.96 1.00
N ALA A 149 -30.11 7.05 1.73
CA ALA A 149 -31.11 8.04 2.08
C ALA A 149 -31.61 8.85 0.86
N GLY A 150 -30.77 9.10 -0.14
CA GLY A 150 -31.14 9.80 -1.38
C GLY A 150 -31.91 8.96 -2.40
N LYS A 151 -32.07 7.64 -2.16
CA LYS A 151 -32.88 6.72 -2.96
C LYS A 151 -34.27 6.44 -2.38
N ALA A 152 -34.51 6.94 -1.20
CA ALA A 152 -35.81 6.90 -0.55
C ALA A 152 -36.57 8.20 -0.79
#